data_5d732823216530ab6ccdb226a31b1154
#
_entry.id   5d732823216530ab6ccdb226a31b1154
#
_cell.length_a   1.000
_cell.length_b   1.000
_cell.length_c   1.000
_cell.angle_alpha   90.00
_cell.angle_beta   90.00
_cell.angle_gamma   90.00
#
_symmetry.space_group_name_H-M   'P 1'
#
loop_
_entity.id
_entity.type
_entity.pdbx_description
1 polymer ?
#
loop_
_entity_poly.entity_id
_entity_poly.type
_entity_poly.pdbx_seq_one_letter_code
_entity_poly.pdbx_strand_id
1 'polypeptide(L)'
;MKPQPAIPRDRDNDYSAEQAARRRQFLTAQTGATLDHLGGAAPDPALTRGNIENLTGFAQVPLGFAGPLHVRGEHADGQFYIPLATTEGTLVASYNRGMKLLNASGGVLCTVSGDAMQRAPVFEFDNARLARDFAEWIPLQMESLRREAEATTRHGRLATVECYPTNNTCFVRFAFTTGDAAGQNMVTRATEAACHWITSAFPGVRHFFLEANMATDKKASMINTLRGRGKRVTAEATIPRALMVEHVRVTPEQIAHHSRVGNLGTLLSGAVNNGLHSANAIAAMFIATGQDVANLAESSTAMLHCEITPEKDLYISITLPSLIVATHGGGTGLPTQRECLGVLDCVGAGKARKLAEIVAATVLAGELSLVCAISSMDWVVSHEQMGRNR
;
A
#
# COMPACT_ATOMS: atom_id res chain seq x y z
N MET A 1 19.64 -6.97 -17.18
CA MET A 1 19.24 -8.20 -16.43
C MET A 1 18.61 -9.18 -17.43
N LYS A 2 18.87 -10.49 -17.34
CA LYS A 2 18.13 -11.44 -18.19
C LYS A 2 16.66 -11.49 -17.75
N PRO A 3 15.69 -11.47 -18.69
CA PRO A 3 14.28 -11.54 -18.31
C PRO A 3 13.98 -12.86 -17.59
N GLN A 4 13.30 -12.80 -16.47
CA GLN A 4 12.82 -13.98 -15.78
C GLN A 4 11.69 -14.64 -16.58
N PRO A 5 11.54 -15.97 -16.50
CA PRO A 5 10.51 -16.68 -17.25
C PRO A 5 9.11 -16.34 -16.74
N ALA A 6 8.12 -16.44 -17.64
CA ALA A 6 6.71 -16.28 -17.27
C ALA A 6 6.21 -17.47 -16.43
N ILE A 7 5.23 -17.21 -15.57
CA ILE A 7 4.57 -18.24 -14.75
C ILE A 7 3.90 -19.28 -15.66
N PRO A 8 4.06 -20.59 -15.41
CA PRO A 8 3.49 -21.66 -16.23
C PRO A 8 1.97 -21.56 -16.34
N ARG A 9 1.44 -21.70 -17.56
CA ARG A 9 0.02 -21.74 -17.86
C ARG A 9 -0.31 -22.95 -18.73
N ASP A 10 -1.51 -23.46 -18.54
CA ASP A 10 -2.11 -24.48 -19.39
C ASP A 10 -3.51 -24.00 -19.79
N ARG A 11 -3.76 -23.86 -21.11
CA ARG A 11 -5.02 -23.30 -21.60
C ARG A 11 -6.21 -24.22 -21.34
N ASP A 12 -5.96 -25.51 -21.34
CA ASP A 12 -7.02 -26.53 -21.27
C ASP A 12 -7.27 -26.99 -19.83
N ASN A 13 -6.25 -26.89 -18.92
CA ASN A 13 -6.32 -27.42 -17.56
C ASN A 13 -5.68 -26.50 -16.50
N ASP A 14 -5.88 -25.20 -16.61
CA ASP A 14 -5.19 -24.17 -15.81
C ASP A 14 -5.53 -24.20 -14.30
N TYR A 15 -6.64 -24.86 -13.93
CA TYR A 15 -7.16 -24.92 -12.56
C TYR A 15 -6.96 -26.26 -11.84
N SER A 16 -6.20 -27.18 -12.42
CA SER A 16 -5.94 -28.46 -11.79
C SER A 16 -4.96 -28.36 -10.61
N ALA A 17 -5.04 -29.31 -9.67
CA ALA A 17 -4.10 -29.43 -8.56
C ALA A 17 -2.65 -29.60 -9.05
N GLU A 18 -2.46 -30.30 -10.18
CA GLU A 18 -1.16 -30.49 -10.81
C GLU A 18 -0.56 -29.17 -11.30
N GLN A 19 -1.35 -28.34 -11.99
CA GLN A 19 -0.89 -27.02 -12.44
C GLN A 19 -0.61 -26.09 -11.26
N ALA A 20 -1.40 -26.14 -10.20
CA ALA A 20 -1.11 -25.39 -8.97
C ALA A 20 0.23 -25.84 -8.35
N ALA A 21 0.49 -27.16 -8.28
CA ALA A 21 1.76 -27.71 -7.79
C ALA A 21 2.94 -27.29 -8.69
N ARG A 22 2.78 -27.35 -10.01
CA ARG A 22 3.81 -26.93 -10.98
C ARG A 22 4.18 -25.45 -10.81
N ARG A 23 3.19 -24.58 -10.54
CA ARG A 23 3.43 -23.15 -10.27
C ARG A 23 4.18 -22.95 -8.96
N ARG A 24 3.87 -23.70 -7.90
CA ARG A 24 4.64 -23.63 -6.64
C ARG A 24 6.10 -24.05 -6.86
N GLN A 25 6.34 -25.17 -7.54
CA GLN A 25 7.69 -25.62 -7.89
C GLN A 25 8.44 -24.57 -8.72
N PHE A 26 7.77 -23.97 -9.71
CA PHE A 26 8.34 -22.90 -10.51
C PHE A 26 8.73 -21.69 -9.65
N LEU A 27 7.85 -21.22 -8.77
CA LEU A 27 8.15 -20.08 -7.89
C LEU A 27 9.32 -20.38 -6.95
N THR A 28 9.33 -21.57 -6.33
CA THR A 28 10.46 -22.01 -5.50
C THR A 28 11.76 -22.02 -6.30
N ALA A 29 11.77 -22.54 -7.52
CA ALA A 29 12.95 -22.57 -8.37
C ALA A 29 13.44 -21.18 -8.79
N GLN A 30 12.53 -20.22 -9.00
CA GLN A 30 12.90 -18.85 -9.44
C GLN A 30 13.32 -17.94 -8.27
N THR A 31 12.73 -18.12 -7.08
CA THR A 31 12.89 -17.18 -5.96
C THR A 31 13.66 -17.75 -4.77
N GLY A 32 13.83 -19.07 -4.71
CA GLY A 32 14.39 -19.76 -3.55
C GLY A 32 13.44 -19.82 -2.34
N ALA A 33 12.21 -19.28 -2.46
CA ALA A 33 11.24 -19.28 -1.36
C ALA A 33 10.71 -20.70 -1.11
N THR A 34 10.57 -21.07 0.17
CA THR A 34 9.89 -22.31 0.58
C THR A 34 8.38 -22.07 0.59
N LEU A 35 7.61 -22.96 -0.03
CA LEU A 35 6.15 -22.87 -0.19
C LEU A 35 5.44 -24.11 0.38
N ASP A 36 5.73 -24.46 1.63
CA ASP A 36 5.24 -25.68 2.28
C ASP A 36 3.76 -25.57 2.69
N HIS A 37 3.30 -24.38 3.03
CA HIS A 37 1.93 -24.11 3.48
C HIS A 37 0.99 -23.69 2.34
N LEU A 38 1.52 -23.08 1.26
CA LEU A 38 0.73 -22.76 0.08
C LEU A 38 0.32 -24.04 -0.66
N GLY A 39 -0.92 -24.47 -0.47
CA GLY A 39 -1.47 -25.69 -1.05
C GLY A 39 -1.33 -26.92 -0.17
N GLY A 40 -0.86 -26.76 1.06
CA GLY A 40 -0.86 -27.76 2.12
C GLY A 40 -2.14 -27.76 2.97
N ALA A 41 -2.10 -28.49 4.09
CA ALA A 41 -3.15 -28.44 5.12
C ALA A 41 -3.18 -27.05 5.79
N ALA A 42 -4.30 -26.76 6.47
CA ALA A 42 -4.40 -25.54 7.30
C ALA A 42 -3.24 -25.49 8.32
N PRO A 43 -2.69 -24.29 8.58
CA PRO A 43 -1.62 -24.13 9.55
C PRO A 43 -2.02 -24.60 10.95
N ASP A 44 -1.02 -24.98 11.77
CA ASP A 44 -1.25 -25.24 13.19
C ASP A 44 -1.93 -24.04 13.86
N PRO A 45 -3.10 -24.23 14.51
CA PRO A 45 -3.79 -23.18 15.26
C PRO A 45 -2.91 -22.42 16.24
N ALA A 46 -1.91 -23.05 16.84
CA ALA A 46 -0.99 -22.42 17.78
C ALA A 46 -0.19 -21.26 17.16
N LEU A 47 0.02 -21.26 15.85
CA LEU A 47 0.74 -20.22 15.12
C LEU A 47 -0.08 -18.92 14.97
N THR A 48 -1.37 -18.93 15.31
CA THR A 48 -2.24 -17.75 15.24
C THR A 48 -2.33 -16.99 16.56
N ARG A 49 -1.60 -17.44 17.60
CA ARG A 49 -1.61 -16.79 18.90
C ARG A 49 -1.19 -15.33 18.79
N GLY A 50 -2.05 -14.42 19.29
CA GLY A 50 -1.85 -12.97 19.20
C GLY A 50 -2.30 -12.33 17.89
N ASN A 51 -2.81 -13.12 16.93
CA ASN A 51 -3.42 -12.62 15.70
C ASN A 51 -4.95 -12.63 15.75
N ILE A 52 -5.54 -13.59 16.49
CA ILE A 52 -6.99 -13.74 16.62
C ILE A 52 -7.33 -14.43 17.92
N GLU A 53 -8.44 -14.04 18.52
CA GLU A 53 -9.11 -14.69 19.64
C GLU A 53 -10.21 -15.63 19.13
N ASN A 54 -10.57 -16.63 19.95
CA ASN A 54 -11.66 -17.59 19.65
C ASN A 54 -11.53 -18.24 18.26
N LEU A 55 -10.31 -18.61 17.87
CA LEU A 55 -10.05 -19.23 16.57
C LEU A 55 -10.97 -20.43 16.35
N THR A 56 -11.75 -20.38 15.28
CA THR A 56 -12.67 -21.47 14.88
C THR A 56 -12.17 -22.19 13.62
N GLY A 57 -11.39 -21.51 12.76
CA GLY A 57 -10.88 -22.04 11.51
C GLY A 57 -10.22 -20.95 10.66
N PHE A 58 -9.91 -21.29 9.40
CA PHE A 58 -9.28 -20.42 8.43
C PHE A 58 -10.21 -20.17 7.25
N ALA A 59 -10.44 -18.90 6.91
CA ALA A 59 -11.08 -18.55 5.65
C ALA A 59 -10.06 -18.70 4.51
N GLN A 60 -10.41 -19.49 3.49
CA GLN A 60 -9.55 -19.73 2.34
C GLN A 60 -9.89 -18.74 1.22
N VAL A 61 -8.94 -17.91 0.82
CA VAL A 61 -9.02 -17.01 -0.33
C VAL A 61 -8.12 -17.54 -1.43
N PRO A 62 -8.61 -17.70 -2.68
CA PRO A 62 -7.77 -18.13 -3.79
C PRO A 62 -6.57 -17.19 -3.96
N LEU A 63 -5.39 -17.77 -4.18
CA LEU A 63 -4.13 -17.06 -4.37
C LEU A 63 -3.56 -17.36 -5.76
N GLY A 64 -3.37 -16.33 -6.55
CA GLY A 64 -2.63 -16.39 -7.81
C GLY A 64 -1.36 -15.55 -7.74
N PHE A 65 -0.46 -15.75 -8.70
CA PHE A 65 0.72 -14.93 -8.87
C PHE A 65 0.70 -14.23 -10.23
N ALA A 66 1.05 -12.96 -10.25
CA ALA A 66 1.28 -12.18 -11.46
C ALA A 66 2.79 -11.92 -11.65
N GLY A 67 3.22 -11.65 -12.87
CA GLY A 67 4.61 -11.24 -13.13
C GLY A 67 5.38 -12.15 -14.09
N PRO A 68 6.71 -11.97 -14.16
CA PRO A 68 7.47 -11.07 -13.29
C PRO A 68 7.21 -9.59 -13.57
N LEU A 69 7.35 -8.72 -12.55
CA LEU A 69 7.33 -7.28 -12.65
C LEU A 69 8.74 -6.73 -12.42
N HIS A 70 9.27 -5.96 -13.35
CA HIS A 70 10.57 -5.31 -13.20
C HIS A 70 10.41 -3.98 -12.45
N VAL A 71 10.96 -3.91 -11.24
CA VAL A 71 11.00 -2.73 -10.38
C VAL A 71 12.42 -2.19 -10.34
N ARG A 72 12.57 -0.88 -10.43
CA ARG A 72 13.81 -0.12 -10.38
C ARG A 72 13.68 0.92 -9.26
N GLY A 73 13.65 0.45 -8.02
CA GLY A 73 13.53 1.29 -6.84
C GLY A 73 14.86 1.43 -6.10
N GLU A 74 14.85 2.27 -5.07
CA GLU A 74 16.00 2.44 -4.16
C GLU A 74 16.12 1.26 -3.19
N HIS A 75 15.01 0.59 -2.91
CA HIS A 75 14.91 -0.54 -1.99
C HIS A 75 14.53 -1.84 -2.69
N ALA A 76 13.83 -1.76 -3.83
CA ALA A 76 13.42 -2.88 -4.66
C ALA A 76 14.01 -2.73 -6.05
N ASP A 77 15.12 -3.41 -6.33
CA ASP A 77 15.70 -3.47 -7.68
C ASP A 77 15.75 -4.92 -8.15
N GLY A 78 14.95 -5.25 -9.19
CA GLY A 78 14.86 -6.60 -9.71
C GLY A 78 13.52 -6.96 -10.34
N GLN A 79 13.30 -8.26 -10.53
CA GLN A 79 12.06 -8.81 -11.08
C GLN A 79 11.35 -9.64 -10.00
N PHE A 80 10.06 -9.35 -9.79
CA PHE A 80 9.28 -9.91 -8.70
C PHE A 80 8.02 -10.62 -9.20
N TYR A 81 7.71 -11.81 -8.65
CA TYR A 81 6.44 -12.48 -8.82
C TYR A 81 5.49 -12.05 -7.72
N ILE A 82 4.36 -11.44 -8.08
CA ILE A 82 3.47 -10.72 -7.17
C ILE A 82 2.34 -11.63 -6.70
N PRO A 83 2.24 -11.95 -5.39
CA PRO A 83 1.13 -12.71 -4.84
C PRO A 83 -0.14 -11.86 -4.79
N LEU A 84 -1.24 -12.39 -5.29
CA LEU A 84 -2.55 -11.75 -5.34
C LEU A 84 -3.62 -12.71 -4.82
N ALA A 85 -4.10 -12.50 -3.60
CA ALA A 85 -5.20 -13.23 -3.01
C ALA A 85 -6.53 -12.52 -3.34
N THR A 86 -7.39 -13.16 -4.12
CA THR A 86 -8.60 -12.51 -4.63
C THR A 86 -9.70 -13.51 -4.93
N THR A 87 -10.94 -13.03 -4.87
CA THR A 87 -12.14 -13.71 -5.39
C THR A 87 -12.68 -13.05 -6.66
N GLU A 88 -12.02 -12.01 -7.15
CA GLU A 88 -12.38 -11.31 -8.38
C GLU A 88 -11.77 -12.00 -9.59
N GLY A 89 -12.61 -12.38 -10.54
CA GLY A 89 -12.17 -12.91 -11.84
C GLY A 89 -11.42 -11.85 -12.64
N THR A 90 -10.51 -12.28 -13.51
CA THR A 90 -9.68 -11.43 -14.38
C THR A 90 -8.60 -10.60 -13.71
N LEU A 91 -8.60 -10.44 -12.36
CA LEU A 91 -7.66 -9.57 -11.65
C LEU A 91 -6.20 -9.92 -11.99
N VAL A 92 -5.77 -11.16 -11.76
CA VAL A 92 -4.39 -11.60 -12.03
C VAL A 92 -4.00 -11.40 -13.50
N ALA A 93 -4.92 -11.66 -14.42
CA ALA A 93 -4.70 -11.46 -15.85
C ALA A 93 -4.53 -9.98 -16.22
N SER A 94 -5.32 -9.09 -15.60
CA SER A 94 -5.22 -7.65 -15.76
C SER A 94 -3.85 -7.13 -15.33
N TYR A 95 -3.41 -7.50 -14.12
CA TYR A 95 -2.08 -7.10 -13.62
C TYR A 95 -0.95 -7.64 -14.50
N ASN A 96 -1.02 -8.90 -14.92
CA ASN A 96 -0.03 -9.48 -15.85
C ASN A 96 0.08 -8.69 -17.17
N ARG A 97 -1.05 -8.21 -17.72
CA ARG A 97 -1.04 -7.40 -18.95
C ARG A 97 -0.28 -6.08 -18.73
N GLY A 98 -0.57 -5.36 -17.64
CA GLY A 98 0.13 -4.12 -17.32
C GLY A 98 1.62 -4.34 -17.05
N MET A 99 1.97 -5.41 -16.33
CA MET A 99 3.37 -5.77 -16.04
C MET A 99 4.16 -6.05 -17.32
N LYS A 100 3.57 -6.74 -18.30
CA LYS A 100 4.22 -6.98 -19.60
C LYS A 100 4.56 -5.68 -20.31
N LEU A 101 3.62 -4.73 -20.37
CA LEU A 101 3.85 -3.45 -21.01
C LEU A 101 4.90 -2.62 -20.29
N LEU A 102 4.86 -2.57 -18.96
CA LEU A 102 5.86 -1.89 -18.14
C LEU A 102 7.24 -2.50 -18.29
N ASN A 103 7.35 -3.83 -18.31
CA ASN A 103 8.63 -4.52 -18.51
C ASN A 103 9.22 -4.22 -19.89
N ALA A 104 8.38 -4.25 -20.95
CA ALA A 104 8.82 -3.88 -22.31
C ALA A 104 9.29 -2.43 -22.39
N SER A 105 8.80 -1.56 -21.52
CA SER A 105 9.17 -0.15 -21.41
C SER A 105 10.39 0.10 -20.48
N GLY A 106 11.06 -0.95 -20.02
CA GLY A 106 12.27 -0.82 -19.17
C GLY A 106 12.02 -0.94 -17.66
N GLY A 107 10.80 -1.27 -17.24
CA GLY A 107 10.43 -1.44 -15.84
C GLY A 107 9.83 -0.19 -15.20
N VAL A 108 9.55 -0.28 -13.90
CA VAL A 108 8.92 0.78 -13.09
C VAL A 108 9.95 1.41 -12.18
N LEU A 109 10.15 2.72 -12.30
CA LEU A 109 10.94 3.48 -11.34
C LEU A 109 10.10 3.74 -10.10
N CYS A 110 10.65 3.47 -8.90
CA CYS A 110 9.95 3.67 -7.64
C CYS A 110 10.78 4.53 -6.68
N THR A 111 10.11 5.45 -5.98
CA THR A 111 10.75 6.36 -5.02
C THR A 111 9.91 6.46 -3.75
N VAL A 112 10.52 6.21 -2.58
CA VAL A 112 9.90 6.41 -1.27
C VAL A 112 10.27 7.81 -0.76
N SER A 113 9.32 8.74 -0.76
CA SER A 113 9.53 10.14 -0.35
C SER A 113 9.09 10.46 1.08
N GLY A 114 8.45 9.52 1.78
CA GLY A 114 8.02 9.68 3.16
C GLY A 114 7.75 8.34 3.83
N ASP A 115 7.97 8.29 5.15
CA ASP A 115 7.75 7.07 5.95
C ASP A 115 7.50 7.47 7.40
N ALA A 116 6.23 7.62 7.77
CA ALA A 116 5.84 7.94 9.13
C ALA A 116 4.43 7.45 9.48
N MET A 117 4.27 6.94 10.69
CA MET A 117 2.98 6.55 11.27
C MET A 117 2.51 7.60 12.26
N GLN A 118 1.23 7.90 12.27
CA GLN A 118 0.67 9.00 13.05
C GLN A 118 -0.29 8.53 14.13
N ARG A 119 -0.32 9.35 15.22
CA ARG A 119 -1.39 9.42 16.20
C ARG A 119 -1.72 10.90 16.45
N ALA A 120 -2.99 11.22 16.65
CA ALA A 120 -3.41 12.61 16.79
C ALA A 120 -4.39 12.79 17.95
N PRO A 121 -3.89 12.88 19.19
CA PRO A 121 -4.70 13.25 20.34
C PRO A 121 -5.29 14.65 20.19
N VAL A 122 -6.39 14.89 20.88
CA VAL A 122 -6.99 16.21 21.06
C VAL A 122 -6.91 16.61 22.51
N PHE A 123 -6.60 17.89 22.74
CA PHE A 123 -6.57 18.53 24.05
C PHE A 123 -7.67 19.58 24.15
N GLU A 124 -8.37 19.62 25.27
CA GLU A 124 -9.48 20.51 25.55
C GLU A 124 -9.09 21.59 26.57
N PHE A 125 -9.56 22.81 26.32
CA PHE A 125 -9.26 24.00 27.12
C PHE A 125 -10.54 24.75 27.49
N ASP A 126 -10.43 25.73 28.40
CA ASP A 126 -11.57 26.58 28.75
C ASP A 126 -12.00 27.53 27.63
N ASN A 127 -11.05 27.91 26.77
CA ASN A 127 -11.30 28.87 25.68
C ASN A 127 -10.28 28.72 24.54
N ALA A 128 -10.58 29.34 23.41
CA ALA A 128 -9.76 29.30 22.21
C ALA A 128 -8.40 30.00 22.36
N ARG A 129 -8.26 30.93 23.30
CA ARG A 129 -6.99 31.63 23.57
C ARG A 129 -5.98 30.64 24.17
N LEU A 130 -6.39 29.84 25.17
CA LEU A 130 -5.55 28.78 25.72
C LEU A 130 -5.20 27.71 24.68
N ALA A 131 -6.13 27.36 23.80
CA ALA A 131 -5.87 26.41 22.72
C ALA A 131 -4.81 26.94 21.72
N ARG A 132 -4.83 28.25 21.41
CA ARG A 132 -3.81 28.91 20.61
C ARG A 132 -2.44 28.92 21.31
N ASP A 133 -2.42 29.36 22.57
CA ASP A 133 -1.17 29.46 23.36
C ASP A 133 -0.52 28.08 23.52
N PHE A 134 -1.33 27.03 23.67
CA PHE A 134 -0.90 25.64 23.66
C PHE A 134 -0.29 25.23 22.31
N ALA A 135 -0.96 25.58 21.19
CA ALA A 135 -0.47 25.24 19.86
C ALA A 135 0.87 25.92 19.53
N GLU A 136 1.10 27.13 20.06
CA GLU A 136 2.38 27.84 19.96
C GLU A 136 3.44 27.26 20.89
N TRP A 137 3.08 26.72 22.05
CA TRP A 137 3.98 26.14 23.04
C TRP A 137 4.50 24.75 22.62
N ILE A 138 3.68 23.88 22.02
CA ILE A 138 4.02 22.49 21.66
C ILE A 138 5.29 22.38 20.79
N PRO A 139 5.48 23.16 19.71
CA PRO A 139 6.69 23.06 18.89
C PRO A 139 7.99 23.36 19.66
N LEU A 140 7.91 24.16 20.70
CA LEU A 140 9.06 24.49 21.55
C LEU A 140 9.47 23.36 22.48
N GLN A 141 8.64 22.31 22.60
CA GLN A 141 8.86 21.19 23.52
C GLN A 141 9.38 19.91 22.83
N MET A 142 9.82 19.99 21.57
CA MET A 142 10.18 18.81 20.78
C MET A 142 11.15 17.86 21.45
N GLU A 143 12.15 18.37 22.20
CA GLU A 143 13.13 17.54 22.90
C GLU A 143 12.48 16.75 24.05
N SER A 144 11.63 17.40 24.82
CA SER A 144 10.88 16.75 25.91
C SER A 144 9.89 15.72 25.37
N LEU A 145 9.16 16.07 24.32
CA LEU A 145 8.23 15.16 23.65
C LEU A 145 8.95 13.92 23.10
N ARG A 146 10.11 14.08 22.47
CA ARG A 146 10.96 12.97 22.02
C ARG A 146 11.38 12.08 23.19
N ARG A 147 11.92 12.67 24.24
CA ARG A 147 12.37 11.93 25.43
C ARG A 147 11.25 11.05 26.00
N GLU A 148 10.07 11.62 26.23
CA GLU A 148 8.94 10.89 26.82
C GLU A 148 8.38 9.82 25.89
N ALA A 149 8.17 10.14 24.62
CA ALA A 149 7.63 9.21 23.62
C ALA A 149 8.61 8.05 23.33
N GLU A 150 9.89 8.36 23.10
CA GLU A 150 10.90 7.38 22.70
C GLU A 150 11.35 6.49 23.85
N ALA A 151 11.16 6.89 25.11
CA ALA A 151 11.40 6.04 26.29
C ALA A 151 10.51 4.77 26.28
N THR A 152 9.40 4.77 25.57
CA THR A 152 8.47 3.64 25.49
C THR A 152 8.79 2.63 24.39
N THR A 153 9.73 2.94 23.50
CA THR A 153 10.02 2.14 22.30
C THR A 153 11.52 2.06 21.99
N ARG A 154 11.94 0.94 21.41
CA ARG A 154 13.33 0.77 20.92
C ARG A 154 13.54 1.24 19.49
N HIS A 155 12.47 1.25 18.67
CA HIS A 155 12.54 1.47 17.23
C HIS A 155 11.85 2.76 16.76
N GLY A 156 10.77 3.17 17.43
CA GLY A 156 10.04 4.38 17.07
C GLY A 156 10.85 5.63 17.35
N ARG A 157 10.82 6.58 16.41
CA ARG A 157 11.43 7.91 16.60
C ARG A 157 10.40 8.97 16.24
N LEU A 158 10.21 9.94 17.13
CA LEU A 158 9.32 11.08 16.88
C LEU A 158 9.96 12.03 15.88
N ALA A 159 9.41 12.06 14.67
CA ALA A 159 9.91 12.90 13.58
C ALA A 159 9.36 14.32 13.66
N THR A 160 8.03 14.47 13.70
CA THR A 160 7.35 15.77 13.71
C THR A 160 6.13 15.77 14.61
N VAL A 161 5.74 16.99 15.05
CA VAL A 161 4.50 17.26 15.76
C VAL A 161 3.85 18.47 15.10
N GLU A 162 2.56 18.37 14.75
CA GLU A 162 1.78 19.42 14.12
C GLU A 162 0.54 19.73 14.95
N CYS A 163 0.23 20.99 15.16
CA CYS A 163 -0.91 21.46 15.94
C CYS A 163 -2.01 22.02 15.04
N TYR A 164 -3.26 21.68 15.34
CA TYR A 164 -4.46 22.12 14.64
C TYR A 164 -5.48 22.66 15.67
N PRO A 165 -5.31 23.92 16.13
CA PRO A 165 -6.25 24.53 17.06
C PRO A 165 -7.59 24.80 16.37
N THR A 166 -8.69 24.44 17.07
CA THR A 166 -10.06 24.60 16.59
C THR A 166 -10.97 24.86 17.77
N ASN A 167 -11.64 25.99 17.82
CA ASN A 167 -12.45 26.42 18.98
C ASN A 167 -11.61 26.41 20.27
N ASN A 168 -12.09 25.75 21.31
CA ASN A 168 -11.39 25.53 22.57
C ASN A 168 -10.62 24.20 22.64
N THR A 169 -10.26 23.63 21.49
CA THR A 169 -9.51 22.36 21.38
C THR A 169 -8.26 22.54 20.52
N CYS A 170 -7.28 21.66 20.70
CA CYS A 170 -6.14 21.54 19.81
C CYS A 170 -5.86 20.07 19.51
N PHE A 171 -5.95 19.68 18.24
CA PHE A 171 -5.47 18.40 17.78
C PHE A 171 -3.96 18.45 17.58
N VAL A 172 -3.23 17.48 18.10
CA VAL A 172 -1.78 17.40 18.01
C VAL A 172 -1.38 16.16 17.27
N ARG A 173 -0.92 16.28 16.04
CA ARG A 173 -0.57 15.16 15.17
C ARG A 173 0.90 14.81 15.34
N PHE A 174 1.17 13.71 16.01
CA PHE A 174 2.49 13.12 16.18
C PHE A 174 2.81 12.19 15.02
N ALA A 175 3.99 12.30 14.42
CA ALA A 175 4.46 11.44 13.34
C ALA A 175 5.75 10.71 13.77
N PHE A 176 5.76 9.38 13.63
CA PHE A 176 6.87 8.53 14.04
C PHE A 176 7.39 7.67 12.90
N THR A 177 8.69 7.47 12.81
CA THR A 177 9.27 6.37 12.04
C THR A 177 9.10 5.06 12.80
N THR A 178 8.81 3.95 12.10
CA THR A 178 8.46 2.66 12.74
C THR A 178 9.30 1.47 12.25
N GLY A 179 10.22 1.70 11.30
CA GLY A 179 11.02 0.63 10.69
C GLY A 179 10.16 -0.35 9.88
N ASP A 180 10.32 -1.64 10.11
CA ASP A 180 9.66 -2.69 9.33
C ASP A 180 8.23 -3.04 9.80
N ALA A 181 7.81 -2.52 10.94
CA ALA A 181 6.45 -2.68 11.46
C ALA A 181 5.53 -1.54 10.96
N ALA A 182 4.24 -1.79 10.85
CA ALA A 182 3.25 -0.73 10.66
C ALA A 182 3.25 0.26 11.84
N GLY A 183 3.54 -0.22 13.04
CA GLY A 183 3.84 0.58 14.22
C GLY A 183 2.64 1.21 14.91
N GLN A 184 1.40 0.89 14.55
CA GLN A 184 0.19 1.54 15.08
C GLN A 184 0.10 1.49 16.61
N ASN A 185 0.28 0.32 17.22
CA ASN A 185 0.23 0.16 18.68
C ASN A 185 1.41 0.83 19.37
N MET A 186 2.59 0.78 18.75
CA MET A 186 3.81 1.41 19.26
C MET A 186 3.64 2.94 19.33
N VAL A 187 3.18 3.56 18.25
CA VAL A 187 2.97 5.02 18.23
C VAL A 187 1.84 5.46 19.15
N THR A 188 0.82 4.62 19.37
CA THR A 188 -0.24 4.87 20.35
C THR A 188 0.35 5.00 21.75
N ARG A 189 1.14 4.02 22.19
CA ARG A 189 1.80 4.02 23.49
C ARG A 189 2.78 5.18 23.67
N ALA A 190 3.57 5.46 22.62
CA ALA A 190 4.52 6.57 22.64
C ALA A 190 3.82 7.93 22.75
N THR A 191 2.72 8.11 22.00
CA THR A 191 1.93 9.35 22.07
C THR A 191 1.24 9.51 23.42
N GLU A 192 0.74 8.43 24.02
CA GLU A 192 0.11 8.45 25.35
C GLU A 192 1.09 8.97 26.43
N ALA A 193 2.33 8.47 26.42
CA ALA A 193 3.36 8.95 27.34
C ALA A 193 3.64 10.45 27.17
N ALA A 194 3.73 10.90 25.90
CA ALA A 194 3.88 12.33 25.61
C ALA A 194 2.65 13.16 26.08
N CYS A 195 1.43 12.65 25.94
CA CYS A 195 0.21 13.32 26.41
C CYS A 195 0.18 13.49 27.92
N HIS A 196 0.59 12.49 28.68
CA HIS A 196 0.69 12.60 30.14
C HIS A 196 1.71 13.65 30.57
N TRP A 197 2.87 13.70 29.91
CA TRP A 197 3.84 14.74 30.15
C TRP A 197 3.30 16.14 29.81
N ILE A 198 2.65 16.30 28.65
CA ILE A 198 2.01 17.56 28.22
C ILE A 198 1.03 18.05 29.28
N THR A 199 0.15 17.17 29.78
CA THR A 199 -0.87 17.52 30.76
C THR A 199 -0.26 18.02 32.08
N SER A 200 0.91 17.52 32.47
CA SER A 200 1.62 18.00 33.65
C SER A 200 2.44 19.27 33.41
N ALA A 201 2.90 19.50 32.19
CA ALA A 201 3.79 20.61 31.84
C ALA A 201 3.07 21.88 31.38
N PHE A 202 1.88 21.76 30.78
CA PHE A 202 1.08 22.91 30.33
C PHE A 202 -0.17 23.08 31.20
N PRO A 203 -0.26 24.16 31.99
CA PRO A 203 -1.44 24.42 32.82
C PRO A 203 -2.66 24.79 31.96
N GLY A 204 -3.84 24.34 32.37
CA GLY A 204 -5.09 24.67 31.71
C GLY A 204 -5.59 23.62 30.72
N VAL A 205 -4.91 22.50 30.54
CA VAL A 205 -5.49 21.31 29.88
C VAL A 205 -6.57 20.73 30.79
N ARG A 206 -7.81 20.73 30.30
CA ARG A 206 -8.97 20.17 31.04
C ARG A 206 -9.04 18.66 30.90
N HIS A 207 -8.81 18.19 29.67
CA HIS A 207 -8.88 16.78 29.31
C HIS A 207 -8.13 16.53 28.01
N PHE A 208 -7.75 15.28 27.72
CA PHE A 208 -7.31 14.85 26.40
C PHE A 208 -7.92 13.51 26.02
N PHE A 209 -8.17 13.33 24.73
CA PHE A 209 -8.47 12.01 24.14
C PHE A 209 -7.28 11.63 23.24
N LEU A 210 -6.81 10.38 23.40
CA LEU A 210 -5.68 9.87 22.63
C LEU A 210 -6.01 9.69 21.15
N GLU A 211 -7.28 9.49 20.81
CA GLU A 211 -7.77 9.38 19.45
C GLU A 211 -9.10 10.13 19.28
N ALA A 212 -9.15 11.02 18.32
CA ALA A 212 -10.32 11.83 17.98
C ALA A 212 -10.44 12.08 16.47
N ASN A 213 -10.18 11.04 15.67
CA ASN A 213 -10.30 11.00 14.21
C ASN A 213 -9.31 11.87 13.39
N MET A 214 -8.45 12.69 14.00
CA MET A 214 -7.48 13.51 13.27
C MET A 214 -6.24 12.71 12.81
N ALA A 215 -5.98 11.54 13.42
CA ALA A 215 -5.01 10.57 12.89
C ALA A 215 -5.51 9.90 11.61
N THR A 216 -6.82 9.93 11.37
CA THR A 216 -7.50 9.35 10.21
C THR A 216 -7.20 7.87 9.97
N ASP A 217 -7.04 7.14 11.08
CA ASP A 217 -6.81 5.71 11.08
C ASP A 217 -7.95 4.99 10.34
N LYS A 218 -7.60 4.15 9.37
CA LYS A 218 -8.52 3.37 8.53
C LYS A 218 -9.58 4.23 7.81
N LYS A 219 -9.14 5.42 7.34
CA LYS A 219 -9.98 6.38 6.60
C LYS A 219 -9.21 6.97 5.42
N ALA A 220 -9.87 7.01 4.26
CA ALA A 220 -9.43 7.86 3.15
C ALA A 220 -9.71 9.34 3.51
N SER A 221 -8.69 10.20 3.43
CA SER A 221 -8.84 11.61 3.82
C SER A 221 -7.84 12.51 3.13
N MET A 222 -8.21 13.79 2.98
CA MET A 222 -7.33 14.79 2.37
C MET A 222 -6.07 15.07 3.21
N ILE A 223 -6.16 15.01 4.54
CA ILE A 223 -4.98 15.20 5.40
C ILE A 223 -3.94 14.10 5.16
N ASN A 224 -4.39 12.86 4.92
CA ASN A 224 -3.50 11.76 4.59
C ASN A 224 -2.87 11.92 3.20
N THR A 225 -3.59 12.53 2.24
CA THR A 225 -3.04 12.86 0.92
C THR A 225 -1.90 13.88 1.03
N LEU A 226 -2.05 14.89 1.88
CA LEU A 226 -1.06 15.96 2.07
C LEU A 226 0.11 15.53 2.97
N ARG A 227 -0.19 14.96 4.14
CA ARG A 227 0.78 14.70 5.21
C ARG A 227 1.25 13.24 5.28
N GLY A 228 0.55 12.33 4.59
CA GLY A 228 0.80 10.90 4.61
C GLY A 228 0.40 10.24 5.94
N ARG A 229 0.28 8.90 5.88
CA ARG A 229 0.14 7.97 7.01
C ARG A 229 0.70 6.61 6.57
N GLY A 230 1.87 6.22 7.07
CA GLY A 230 2.66 5.13 6.52
C GLY A 230 3.69 5.63 5.50
N LYS A 231 3.86 4.91 4.40
CA LYS A 231 4.86 5.23 3.38
C LYS A 231 4.22 6.05 2.24
N ARG A 232 4.91 7.12 1.86
CA ARG A 232 4.60 7.87 0.64
C ARG A 232 5.50 7.38 -0.46
N VAL A 233 4.93 6.73 -1.47
CA VAL A 233 5.69 6.10 -2.54
C VAL A 233 5.11 6.48 -3.91
N THR A 234 5.98 6.82 -4.84
CA THR A 234 5.63 7.07 -6.25
C THR A 234 6.20 5.96 -7.11
N ALA A 235 5.39 5.43 -8.01
CA ALA A 235 5.78 4.52 -9.08
C ALA A 235 5.53 5.20 -10.42
N GLU A 236 6.49 5.13 -11.34
CA GLU A 236 6.42 5.82 -12.63
C GLU A 236 7.09 5.06 -13.77
N ALA A 237 6.62 5.32 -14.98
CA ALA A 237 7.21 4.78 -16.21
C ALA A 237 6.94 5.69 -17.41
N THR A 238 7.85 5.70 -18.38
CA THR A 238 7.60 6.24 -19.73
C THR A 238 7.40 5.08 -20.68
N ILE A 239 6.26 5.05 -21.35
CA ILE A 239 5.86 3.94 -22.23
C ILE A 239 5.91 4.41 -23.67
N PRO A 240 6.81 3.83 -24.48
CA PRO A 240 6.91 4.15 -25.88
C PRO A 240 5.61 3.95 -26.62
N ARG A 241 5.20 4.93 -27.43
CA ARG A 241 4.00 4.89 -28.29
C ARG A 241 3.87 3.58 -29.08
N ALA A 242 4.99 3.15 -29.67
CA ALA A 242 5.02 1.94 -30.47
C ALA A 242 4.57 0.71 -29.68
N LEU A 243 5.05 0.57 -28.43
CA LEU A 243 4.66 -0.53 -27.53
C LEU A 243 3.20 -0.45 -27.12
N MET A 244 2.66 0.75 -26.90
CA MET A 244 1.23 0.92 -26.58
C MET A 244 0.34 0.47 -27.75
N VAL A 245 0.66 0.92 -28.96
CA VAL A 245 -0.12 0.55 -30.16
C VAL A 245 -0.01 -0.95 -30.42
N GLU A 246 1.17 -1.53 -30.33
CA GLU A 246 1.42 -2.95 -30.60
C GLU A 246 0.75 -3.87 -29.57
N HIS A 247 0.91 -3.58 -28.27
CA HIS A 247 0.51 -4.51 -27.21
C HIS A 247 -0.92 -4.29 -26.69
N VAL A 248 -1.41 -3.04 -26.70
CA VAL A 248 -2.71 -2.68 -26.12
C VAL A 248 -3.65 -1.92 -27.05
N ARG A 249 -3.22 -1.63 -28.28
CA ARG A 249 -4.01 -0.96 -29.33
C ARG A 249 -4.59 0.40 -28.90
N VAL A 250 -3.86 1.12 -28.06
CA VAL A 250 -4.23 2.44 -27.53
C VAL A 250 -3.07 3.41 -27.73
N THR A 251 -3.38 4.67 -28.01
CA THR A 251 -2.36 5.72 -28.14
C THR A 251 -2.19 6.51 -26.84
N PRO A 252 -1.05 7.16 -26.61
CA PRO A 252 -0.83 8.07 -25.48
C PRO A 252 -1.92 9.15 -25.36
N GLU A 253 -2.39 9.69 -26.50
CA GLU A 253 -3.43 10.74 -26.53
C GLU A 253 -4.77 10.25 -25.99
N GLN A 254 -5.14 8.99 -26.29
CA GLN A 254 -6.38 8.40 -25.77
C GLN A 254 -6.31 8.28 -24.24
N ILE A 255 -5.17 7.85 -23.69
CA ILE A 255 -4.98 7.76 -22.23
C ILE A 255 -5.00 9.15 -21.60
N ALA A 256 -4.27 10.13 -22.15
CA ALA A 256 -4.25 11.49 -21.65
C ALA A 256 -5.63 12.16 -21.70
N HIS A 257 -6.43 11.86 -22.75
CA HIS A 257 -7.81 12.30 -22.83
C HIS A 257 -8.69 11.69 -21.75
N HIS A 258 -8.62 10.35 -21.58
CA HIS A 258 -9.37 9.64 -20.54
C HIS A 258 -9.01 10.16 -19.14
N SER A 259 -7.72 10.38 -18.86
CA SER A 259 -7.26 10.91 -17.58
C SER A 259 -7.85 12.29 -17.26
N ARG A 260 -7.92 13.21 -18.27
CA ARG A 260 -8.55 14.53 -18.08
C ARG A 260 -10.04 14.42 -17.73
N VAL A 261 -10.77 13.55 -18.42
CA VAL A 261 -12.19 13.33 -18.15
C VAL A 261 -12.39 12.64 -16.79
N GLY A 262 -11.56 11.64 -16.46
CA GLY A 262 -11.58 10.94 -15.19
C GLY A 262 -11.33 11.88 -13.99
N ASN A 263 -10.41 12.84 -14.13
CA ASN A 263 -10.15 13.84 -13.10
C ASN A 263 -11.37 14.73 -12.81
N LEU A 264 -12.19 15.07 -13.83
CA LEU A 264 -13.46 15.77 -13.60
C LEU A 264 -14.44 14.91 -12.80
N GLY A 265 -14.53 13.61 -13.13
CA GLY A 265 -15.35 12.65 -12.36
C GLY A 265 -14.91 12.53 -10.91
N THR A 266 -13.59 12.47 -10.67
CA THR A 266 -13.00 12.43 -9.32
C THR A 266 -13.35 13.69 -8.53
N LEU A 267 -13.22 14.86 -9.13
CA LEU A 267 -13.56 16.13 -8.49
C LEU A 267 -15.05 16.18 -8.12
N LEU A 268 -15.94 15.80 -9.04
CA LEU A 268 -17.39 15.79 -8.82
C LEU A 268 -17.83 14.81 -7.74
N SER A 269 -17.19 13.64 -7.69
CA SER A 269 -17.51 12.60 -6.68
C SER A 269 -16.90 12.86 -5.31
N GLY A 270 -15.93 13.79 -5.20
CA GLY A 270 -15.18 14.02 -3.97
C GLY A 270 -14.24 12.87 -3.59
N ALA A 271 -13.90 11.99 -4.52
CA ALA A 271 -12.99 10.88 -4.27
C ALA A 271 -11.55 11.37 -4.00
N VAL A 272 -10.85 10.72 -3.10
CA VAL A 272 -9.43 10.98 -2.78
C VAL A 272 -8.48 10.04 -3.52
N ASN A 273 -8.97 9.47 -4.62
CA ASN A 273 -8.25 8.62 -5.55
C ASN A 273 -8.80 8.88 -6.96
N ASN A 274 -7.94 9.30 -7.88
CA ASN A 274 -8.30 9.49 -9.29
C ASN A 274 -7.84 8.33 -10.19
N GLY A 275 -7.31 7.24 -9.61
CA GLY A 275 -7.06 5.97 -10.30
C GLY A 275 -8.31 5.09 -10.35
N LEU A 276 -8.18 3.94 -10.97
CA LEU A 276 -9.28 3.02 -11.24
C LEU A 276 -9.12 1.65 -10.56
N HIS A 277 -7.90 1.28 -10.15
CA HIS A 277 -7.56 -0.11 -9.83
C HIS A 277 -6.66 -0.30 -8.60
N SER A 278 -6.26 0.80 -7.91
CA SER A 278 -5.32 0.74 -6.78
C SER A 278 -5.85 -0.11 -5.62
N ALA A 279 -7.13 0.01 -5.28
CA ALA A 279 -7.73 -0.77 -4.20
C ALA A 279 -7.64 -2.29 -4.45
N ASN A 280 -7.79 -2.73 -5.69
CA ASN A 280 -7.76 -4.14 -6.06
C ASN A 280 -6.38 -4.78 -5.81
N ALA A 281 -5.29 -4.12 -6.26
CA ALA A 281 -3.93 -4.60 -5.99
C ALA A 281 -3.63 -4.66 -4.50
N ILE A 282 -3.91 -3.55 -3.81
CA ILE A 282 -3.56 -3.40 -2.40
C ILE A 282 -4.32 -4.41 -1.56
N ALA A 283 -5.64 -4.59 -1.79
CA ALA A 283 -6.44 -5.60 -1.09
C ALA A 283 -5.87 -7.01 -1.31
N ALA A 284 -5.61 -7.38 -2.57
CA ALA A 284 -5.11 -8.70 -2.91
C ALA A 284 -3.72 -8.98 -2.31
N MET A 285 -2.81 -8.00 -2.36
CA MET A 285 -1.49 -8.11 -1.75
C MET A 285 -1.55 -8.09 -0.21
N PHE A 286 -2.44 -7.29 0.38
CA PHE A 286 -2.59 -7.21 1.83
C PHE A 286 -3.05 -8.56 2.41
N ILE A 287 -4.04 -9.21 1.80
CA ILE A 287 -4.48 -10.56 2.20
C ILE A 287 -3.32 -11.55 2.03
N ALA A 288 -2.64 -11.52 0.87
CA ALA A 288 -1.57 -12.44 0.56
C ALA A 288 -0.33 -12.30 1.47
N THR A 289 -0.02 -11.10 1.97
CA THR A 289 1.19 -10.81 2.74
C THR A 289 0.94 -10.52 4.22
N GLY A 290 -0.30 -10.71 4.70
CA GLY A 290 -0.65 -10.56 6.12
C GLY A 290 -0.67 -9.13 6.63
N GLN A 291 -0.98 -8.16 5.76
CA GLN A 291 -1.18 -6.78 6.17
C GLN A 291 -2.55 -6.61 6.84
N ASP A 292 -2.72 -5.57 7.65
CA ASP A 292 -4.04 -5.20 8.18
C ASP A 292 -4.93 -4.69 7.04
N VAL A 293 -5.89 -5.52 6.62
CA VAL A 293 -6.75 -5.23 5.46
C VAL A 293 -7.60 -3.97 5.68
N ALA A 294 -7.90 -3.59 6.92
CA ALA A 294 -8.65 -2.37 7.20
C ALA A 294 -7.86 -1.10 6.80
N ASN A 295 -6.52 -1.18 6.76
CA ASN A 295 -5.69 -0.08 6.24
C ASN A 295 -5.77 0.10 4.73
N LEU A 296 -6.54 -0.72 4.02
CA LEU A 296 -6.89 -0.48 2.62
C LEU A 296 -7.53 0.91 2.42
N ALA A 297 -8.30 1.38 3.39
CA ALA A 297 -9.02 2.65 3.30
C ALA A 297 -8.09 3.84 3.00
N GLU A 298 -7.00 4.01 3.76
CA GLU A 298 -6.01 5.06 3.49
C GLU A 298 -4.96 4.65 2.46
N SER A 299 -4.57 3.37 2.43
CA SER A 299 -3.50 2.89 1.54
C SER A 299 -3.87 2.95 0.07
N SER A 300 -5.16 2.86 -0.26
CA SER A 300 -5.66 2.98 -1.64
C SER A 300 -5.90 4.41 -2.10
N THR A 301 -5.71 5.40 -1.23
CA THR A 301 -5.65 6.81 -1.64
C THR A 301 -4.52 6.98 -2.65
N ALA A 302 -4.78 7.60 -3.80
CA ALA A 302 -3.81 7.66 -4.88
C ALA A 302 -3.95 8.94 -5.71
N MET A 303 -2.83 9.36 -6.28
CA MET A 303 -2.75 10.44 -7.27
C MET A 303 -2.12 9.88 -8.54
N LEU A 304 -2.96 9.58 -9.52
CA LEU A 304 -2.54 9.14 -10.86
C LEU A 304 -2.31 10.36 -11.75
N HIS A 305 -1.20 10.39 -12.46
CA HIS A 305 -0.85 11.43 -13.42
C HIS A 305 -0.42 10.81 -14.74
N CYS A 306 -0.88 11.40 -15.84
CA CYS A 306 -0.54 11.01 -17.21
C CYS A 306 -0.21 12.25 -18.04
N GLU A 307 0.90 12.21 -18.76
CA GLU A 307 1.25 13.25 -19.72
C GLU A 307 1.88 12.66 -20.98
N ILE A 308 1.83 13.42 -22.07
CA ILE A 308 2.48 13.05 -23.34
C ILE A 308 3.86 13.72 -23.36
N THR A 309 4.91 12.92 -23.46
CA THR A 309 6.28 13.44 -23.56
C THR A 309 6.53 14.18 -24.87
N PRO A 310 7.61 14.97 -24.98
CA PRO A 310 8.01 15.60 -26.26
C PRO A 310 8.17 14.59 -27.41
N GLU A 311 8.62 13.35 -27.09
CA GLU A 311 8.80 12.23 -28.03
C GLU A 311 7.46 11.55 -28.42
N LYS A 312 6.34 12.03 -27.89
CA LYS A 312 4.98 11.48 -28.06
C LYS A 312 4.74 10.13 -27.39
N ASP A 313 5.55 9.80 -26.41
CA ASP A 313 5.37 8.65 -25.51
C ASP A 313 4.42 9.01 -24.36
N LEU A 314 3.97 8.00 -23.61
CA LEU A 314 3.16 8.21 -22.40
C LEU A 314 4.06 8.18 -21.16
N TYR A 315 4.20 9.30 -20.45
CA TYR A 315 4.60 9.27 -19.06
C TYR A 315 3.37 8.99 -18.18
N ILE A 316 3.48 8.01 -17.30
CA ILE A 316 2.44 7.67 -16.31
C ILE A 316 3.07 7.47 -14.95
N SER A 317 2.46 8.04 -13.92
CA SER A 317 2.90 7.87 -12.53
C SER A 317 1.73 7.77 -11.58
N ILE A 318 1.94 7.07 -10.47
CA ILE A 318 1.01 7.03 -9.35
C ILE A 318 1.74 7.26 -8.04
N THR A 319 1.22 8.16 -7.21
CA THR A 319 1.69 8.36 -5.85
C THR A 319 0.66 7.80 -4.87
N LEU A 320 1.09 6.87 -4.02
CA LEU A 320 0.35 6.38 -2.87
C LEU A 320 0.84 7.16 -1.63
N PRO A 321 0.09 8.16 -1.14
CA PRO A 321 0.58 9.04 -0.08
C PRO A 321 0.57 8.38 1.31
N SER A 322 -0.18 7.28 1.49
CA SER A 322 -0.47 6.70 2.80
C SER A 322 -0.47 5.17 2.77
N LEU A 323 0.50 4.58 2.11
CA LEU A 323 0.62 3.13 2.02
C LEU A 323 1.14 2.54 3.34
N ILE A 324 0.29 1.80 4.05
CA ILE A 324 0.65 1.13 5.30
C ILE A 324 1.01 -0.32 5.01
N VAL A 325 2.29 -0.61 4.97
CA VAL A 325 2.82 -1.97 4.82
C VAL A 325 3.88 -2.27 5.86
N ALA A 326 3.95 -3.54 6.24
CA ALA A 326 4.89 -4.08 7.20
C ALA A 326 5.49 -5.39 6.67
N THR A 327 6.72 -5.69 7.12
CA THR A 327 7.37 -6.98 6.91
C THR A 327 7.68 -7.68 8.24
N HIS A 328 7.27 -7.05 9.34
CA HIS A 328 7.41 -7.57 10.69
C HIS A 328 6.17 -7.25 11.54
N GLY A 329 5.75 -8.24 12.33
CA GLY A 329 4.61 -8.14 13.25
C GLY A 329 3.25 -8.37 12.58
N GLY A 330 2.20 -8.48 13.38
CA GLY A 330 0.85 -8.78 12.93
C GLY A 330 0.76 -10.05 12.10
N GLY A 331 -0.06 -10.03 11.07
CA GLY A 331 -0.29 -11.17 10.17
C GLY A 331 0.90 -11.56 9.28
N THR A 332 1.97 -10.75 9.21
CA THR A 332 3.15 -11.04 8.37
C THR A 332 3.90 -12.30 8.82
N GLY A 333 3.69 -12.74 10.05
CA GLY A 333 4.26 -13.96 10.60
C GLY A 333 3.45 -15.23 10.35
N LEU A 334 2.20 -15.12 9.86
CA LEU A 334 1.38 -16.27 9.52
C LEU A 334 2.03 -17.10 8.39
N PRO A 335 1.96 -18.42 8.41
CA PRO A 335 2.75 -19.29 7.54
C PRO A 335 2.64 -18.96 6.05
N THR A 336 1.44 -18.94 5.49
CA THR A 336 1.22 -18.67 4.05
C THR A 336 1.56 -17.23 3.67
N GLN A 337 1.32 -16.27 4.55
CA GLN A 337 1.66 -14.86 4.35
C GLN A 337 3.18 -14.64 4.35
N ARG A 338 3.87 -15.33 5.25
CA ARG A 338 5.35 -15.30 5.30
C ARG A 338 5.97 -15.91 4.04
N GLU A 339 5.38 -16.99 3.49
CA GLU A 339 5.82 -17.57 2.21
C GLU A 339 5.65 -16.59 1.06
N CYS A 340 4.52 -15.88 0.99
CA CYS A 340 4.31 -14.82 0.00
C CYS A 340 5.33 -13.68 0.12
N LEU A 341 5.64 -13.25 1.35
CA LEU A 341 6.72 -12.28 1.60
C LEU A 341 8.08 -12.85 1.18
N GLY A 342 8.30 -14.15 1.34
CA GLY A 342 9.51 -14.86 0.89
C GLY A 342 9.69 -14.82 -0.62
N VAL A 343 8.62 -15.04 -1.39
CA VAL A 343 8.64 -14.92 -2.86
C VAL A 343 9.04 -13.51 -3.32
N LEU A 344 8.64 -12.46 -2.55
CA LEU A 344 9.01 -11.07 -2.80
C LEU A 344 10.40 -10.70 -2.27
N ASP A 345 11.12 -11.64 -1.64
CA ASP A 345 12.33 -11.34 -0.85
C ASP A 345 12.10 -10.19 0.16
N CYS A 346 10.95 -10.22 0.83
CA CYS A 346 10.54 -9.23 1.84
C CYS A 346 10.49 -9.80 3.27
N VAL A 347 11.21 -10.88 3.54
CA VAL A 347 11.42 -11.43 4.89
C VAL A 347 12.76 -10.90 5.44
N GLY A 348 12.76 -10.50 6.72
CA GLY A 348 13.95 -9.97 7.40
C GLY A 348 13.91 -8.47 7.61
N ALA A 349 14.99 -7.91 8.16
CA ALA A 349 15.09 -6.49 8.50
C ALA A 349 15.31 -5.61 7.28
N GLY A 350 14.80 -4.37 7.32
CA GLY A 350 14.99 -3.36 6.28
C GLY A 350 14.10 -3.56 5.03
N LYS A 351 13.08 -4.40 5.10
CA LYS A 351 12.31 -4.82 3.91
C LYS A 351 10.98 -4.08 3.71
N ALA A 352 10.51 -3.29 4.67
CA ALA A 352 9.20 -2.64 4.54
C ALA A 352 9.14 -1.60 3.40
N ARG A 353 10.22 -0.85 3.15
CA ARG A 353 10.30 0.07 2.02
C ARG A 353 10.37 -0.66 0.69
N LYS A 354 11.11 -1.79 0.63
CA LYS A 354 11.11 -2.69 -0.51
C LYS A 354 9.70 -3.16 -0.87
N LEU A 355 8.95 -3.63 0.13
CA LEU A 355 7.57 -4.05 -0.08
C LEU A 355 6.70 -2.88 -0.59
N ALA A 356 6.88 -1.67 -0.06
CA ALA A 356 6.13 -0.49 -0.50
C ALA A 356 6.37 -0.16 -1.98
N GLU A 357 7.62 -0.22 -2.45
CA GLU A 357 7.96 -0.01 -3.86
C GLU A 357 7.35 -1.08 -4.76
N ILE A 358 7.40 -2.36 -4.35
CA ILE A 358 6.77 -3.46 -5.10
C ILE A 358 5.26 -3.28 -5.18
N VAL A 359 4.59 -2.87 -4.08
CA VAL A 359 3.15 -2.61 -4.06
C VAL A 359 2.81 -1.45 -5.00
N ALA A 360 3.54 -0.34 -4.94
CA ALA A 360 3.28 0.81 -5.81
C ALA A 360 3.48 0.49 -7.29
N ALA A 361 4.54 -0.24 -7.64
CA ALA A 361 4.76 -0.72 -9.01
C ALA A 361 3.64 -1.65 -9.49
N THR A 362 3.15 -2.52 -8.60
CA THR A 362 2.01 -3.39 -8.90
C THR A 362 0.74 -2.57 -9.15
N VAL A 363 0.47 -1.58 -8.31
CA VAL A 363 -0.67 -0.67 -8.49
C VAL A 363 -0.59 0.03 -9.85
N LEU A 364 0.57 0.57 -10.22
CA LEU A 364 0.76 1.21 -11.53
C LEU A 364 0.48 0.25 -12.69
N ALA A 365 0.89 -1.01 -12.56
CA ALA A 365 0.60 -2.03 -13.59
C ALA A 365 -0.91 -2.26 -13.76
N GLY A 366 -1.66 -2.29 -12.67
CA GLY A 366 -3.11 -2.40 -12.69
C GLY A 366 -3.80 -1.19 -13.31
N GLU A 367 -3.41 0.02 -12.89
CA GLU A 367 -3.94 1.27 -13.43
C GLU A 367 -3.72 1.38 -14.95
N LEU A 368 -2.48 1.13 -15.40
CA LEU A 368 -2.15 1.12 -16.83
C LEU A 368 -2.99 0.09 -17.60
N SER A 369 -3.08 -1.13 -17.06
CA SER A 369 -3.86 -2.20 -17.70
C SER A 369 -5.33 -1.83 -17.86
N LEU A 370 -5.94 -1.30 -16.80
CA LEU A 370 -7.38 -1.00 -16.80
C LEU A 370 -7.70 0.21 -17.68
N VAL A 371 -6.92 1.29 -17.60
CA VAL A 371 -7.14 2.46 -18.45
C VAL A 371 -6.98 2.14 -19.94
N CYS A 372 -6.02 1.26 -20.29
CA CYS A 372 -5.89 0.77 -21.66
C CYS A 372 -7.12 -0.04 -22.10
N ALA A 373 -7.63 -0.94 -21.25
CA ALA A 373 -8.82 -1.74 -21.57
C ALA A 373 -10.08 -0.90 -21.75
N ILE A 374 -10.26 0.13 -20.93
CA ILE A 374 -11.37 1.08 -21.08
C ILE A 374 -11.23 1.88 -22.37
N SER A 375 -10.02 2.38 -22.65
CA SER A 375 -9.75 3.23 -23.81
C SER A 375 -9.81 2.47 -25.15
N SER A 376 -9.53 1.16 -25.16
CA SER A 376 -9.70 0.29 -26.35
C SER A 376 -11.11 -0.28 -26.50
N MET A 377 -12.02 -0.03 -25.54
CA MET A 377 -13.35 -0.64 -25.42
C MET A 377 -13.34 -2.17 -25.24
N ASP A 378 -12.20 -2.77 -24.92
CA ASP A 378 -12.04 -4.21 -24.69
C ASP A 378 -12.45 -4.65 -23.26
N TRP A 379 -12.80 -3.70 -22.39
CA TRP A 379 -13.05 -3.97 -20.96
C TRP A 379 -14.21 -4.94 -20.72
N VAL A 380 -15.35 -4.69 -21.34
CA VAL A 380 -16.57 -5.54 -21.21
C VAL A 380 -16.30 -6.93 -21.77
N VAL A 381 -15.71 -7.02 -22.97
CA VAL A 381 -15.39 -8.29 -23.64
C VAL A 381 -14.44 -9.16 -22.80
N SER A 382 -13.47 -8.55 -22.14
CA SER A 382 -12.53 -9.27 -21.26
C SER A 382 -13.23 -9.88 -20.04
N HIS A 383 -14.21 -9.19 -19.44
CA HIS A 383 -15.01 -9.70 -18.32
C HIS A 383 -15.95 -10.83 -18.74
N GLU A 384 -16.52 -10.77 -19.94
CA GLU A 384 -17.37 -11.84 -20.49
C GLU A 384 -16.57 -13.11 -20.78
N GLN A 385 -15.36 -12.98 -21.32
CA GLN A 385 -14.53 -14.14 -21.69
C GLN A 385 -13.82 -14.83 -20.52
N MET A 386 -13.43 -14.08 -19.49
CA MET A 386 -12.61 -14.59 -18.39
C MET A 386 -13.26 -14.46 -17.00
N GLY A 387 -14.39 -13.78 -16.89
CA GLY A 387 -15.11 -13.52 -15.66
C GLY A 387 -16.12 -14.61 -15.29
N ARG A 388 -16.94 -14.34 -14.24
CA ARG A 388 -17.95 -15.26 -13.69
C ARG A 388 -19.19 -15.50 -14.56
N ASN A 389 -19.38 -14.73 -15.62
CA ASN A 389 -20.57 -14.78 -16.48
C ASN A 389 -20.42 -15.76 -17.64
N ARG A 390 -19.74 -16.89 -17.41
CA ARG A 390 -19.68 -18.00 -18.35
C ARG A 390 -20.85 -18.97 -18.15
#